data_b67c87557d15c3d1a61662227f5f22c4
#
_entry.id   b67c87557d15c3d1a61662227f5f22c4
#
_cell.length_a   1.000
_cell.length_b   1.000
_cell.length_c   1.000
_cell.angle_alpha   90.00
_cell.angle_beta   90.00
_cell.angle_gamma   90.00
#
_symmetry.space_group_name_H-M   'P 1'
#
loop_
_entity.id
_entity.type
_entity.pdbx_description
1 polymer ?
#
loop_
_entity_poly.entity_id
_entity_poly.type
_entity_poly.pdbx_seq_one_letter_code
_entity_poly.pdbx_strand_id
1 'polypeptide(L)'
;MFVLIMLFLFKYIDDLIGKGFEWYVILELLCYAAATNIAMALPLSMLLSSIMTFGNLGESYELVAIKAAGVSLRKAMMPLFFLVALFAAGSFLFSDYILPVANLKMGSLLYDVRNKKADFFIKAGVFNTTIPGYAIRAKDKSEDGTVLYDLTIYDKTKGSTGSNVLMAEEGFMYNSRDQNYMILKLIDGVRYEENRSKNAVRFDPRQQFTRFYFKETEQKFSMEAFQMKRTDENLFKSHHQMLNLRQLKLKTDTNQMKIDSLARMYAQENSNYLLFNSSYYRDVNATPAQIEINGSVLDYLPETSRTSVYSNALSQLRQADDMNINRLTDFKHLSDSDIRYKIEFHRKFTLAISCLLLFGIGAPLGAIIRKGGLGAPVVMSIIFLLIYHILSTVFEKSAKDGAITPFWGMWSAIFILTPLALFLTYKSTTDSALFDLDQYKIKAQLLIDWVKDKLKLNKKAVG
;
A
#
# COMPACT_ATOMS: atom_id res chain seq x y z
N MET A 1 -17.39 -9.00 6.67
CA MET A 1 -17.53 -7.86 5.75
C MET A 1 -17.71 -6.55 6.50
N PHE A 2 -18.73 -6.44 7.37
CA PHE A 2 -18.99 -5.22 8.17
C PHE A 2 -17.75 -4.71 8.92
N VAL A 3 -17.04 -5.58 9.64
CA VAL A 3 -15.82 -5.21 10.38
C VAL A 3 -14.74 -4.62 9.47
N LEU A 4 -14.52 -5.18 8.27
CA LEU A 4 -13.52 -4.67 7.31
C LEU A 4 -13.90 -3.29 6.78
N ILE A 5 -15.20 -3.03 6.54
CA ILE A 5 -15.70 -1.72 6.13
C ILE A 5 -15.53 -0.71 7.26
N MET A 6 -15.82 -1.10 8.52
CA MET A 6 -15.62 -0.23 9.70
C MET A 6 -14.15 0.11 9.89
N LEU A 7 -13.23 -0.86 9.76
CA LEU A 7 -11.79 -0.61 9.82
C LEU A 7 -11.33 0.33 8.69
N PHE A 8 -11.88 0.19 7.50
CA PHE A 8 -11.63 1.13 6.40
C PHE A 8 -12.11 2.54 6.74
N LEU A 9 -13.33 2.67 7.28
CA LEU A 9 -13.90 3.97 7.65
C LEU A 9 -13.06 4.63 8.75
N PHE A 10 -12.68 3.90 9.80
CA PHE A 10 -11.82 4.44 10.85
C PHE A 10 -10.44 4.86 10.33
N LYS A 11 -9.88 4.13 9.38
CA LYS A 11 -8.60 4.47 8.77
C LYS A 11 -8.62 5.79 8.01
N TYR A 12 -9.74 6.15 7.40
CA TYR A 12 -9.90 7.35 6.57
C TYR A 12 -10.81 8.41 7.19
N ILE A 13 -11.15 8.27 8.47
CA ILE A 13 -12.08 9.16 9.17
C ILE A 13 -11.59 10.62 9.15
N ASP A 14 -10.30 10.84 9.36
CA ASP A 14 -9.67 12.17 9.34
C ASP A 14 -9.70 12.82 7.95
N ASP A 15 -9.68 12.00 6.90
CA ASP A 15 -9.80 12.47 5.52
C ASP A 15 -11.25 12.84 5.15
N LEU A 16 -12.24 12.30 5.86
CA LEU A 16 -13.66 12.44 5.57
C LEU A 16 -14.34 13.51 6.43
N ILE A 17 -13.96 13.64 7.73
CA ILE A 17 -14.58 14.59 8.66
C ILE A 17 -14.12 16.02 8.37
N GLY A 18 -15.05 16.96 8.44
CA GLY A 18 -14.77 18.40 8.36
C GLY A 18 -14.54 18.94 6.95
N LYS A 19 -14.71 18.13 5.92
CA LYS A 19 -14.53 18.56 4.51
C LYS A 19 -15.86 18.77 3.76
N GLY A 20 -17.02 18.67 4.43
CA GLY A 20 -18.32 18.91 3.81
C GLY A 20 -18.59 18.02 2.59
N PHE A 21 -18.37 16.70 2.70
CA PHE A 21 -18.73 15.78 1.64
C PHE A 21 -20.21 15.48 1.63
N GLU A 22 -20.78 15.37 0.45
CA GLU A 22 -22.13 14.90 0.28
C GLU A 22 -22.19 13.40 0.61
N TRP A 23 -23.24 12.97 1.28
CA TRP A 23 -23.40 11.62 1.80
C TRP A 23 -23.22 10.51 0.72
N TYR A 24 -23.61 10.81 -0.53
CA TYR A 24 -23.48 9.86 -1.64
C TYR A 24 -22.01 9.58 -2.01
N VAL A 25 -21.09 10.55 -1.84
CA VAL A 25 -19.64 10.36 -2.09
C VAL A 25 -19.08 9.38 -1.06
N ILE A 26 -19.50 9.50 0.20
CA ILE A 26 -19.08 8.57 1.26
C ILE A 26 -19.63 7.17 0.97
N LEU A 27 -20.90 7.08 0.54
CA LEU A 27 -21.52 5.80 0.18
C LEU A 27 -20.81 5.17 -1.03
N GLU A 28 -20.49 5.96 -2.06
CA GLU A 28 -19.74 5.51 -3.25
C GLU A 28 -18.36 4.94 -2.84
N LEU A 29 -17.64 5.65 -1.98
CA LEU A 29 -16.35 5.21 -1.45
C LEU A 29 -16.48 3.89 -0.65
N LEU A 30 -17.50 3.77 0.20
CA LEU A 30 -17.77 2.56 0.96
C LEU A 30 -18.14 1.37 0.06
N CYS A 31 -18.89 1.59 -1.02
CA CYS A 31 -19.21 0.55 -2.00
C CYS A 31 -17.95 0.02 -2.69
N TYR A 32 -17.03 0.91 -3.12
CA TYR A 32 -15.76 0.47 -3.71
C TYR A 32 -14.86 -0.21 -2.68
N ALA A 33 -14.79 0.30 -1.45
CA ALA A 33 -14.07 -0.36 -0.37
C ALA A 33 -14.65 -1.73 -0.03
N ALA A 34 -15.98 -1.88 -0.05
CA ALA A 34 -16.63 -3.18 0.10
C ALA A 34 -16.21 -4.14 -1.01
N ALA A 35 -16.24 -3.72 -2.27
CA ALA A 35 -15.83 -4.54 -3.41
C ALA A 35 -14.37 -4.99 -3.29
N THR A 36 -13.45 -4.11 -2.88
CA THR A 36 -12.04 -4.49 -2.69
C THR A 36 -11.85 -5.49 -1.55
N ASN A 37 -12.63 -5.39 -0.49
CA ASN A 37 -12.55 -6.29 0.65
C ASN A 37 -13.23 -7.65 0.42
N ILE A 38 -14.16 -7.78 -0.55
CA ILE A 38 -14.82 -9.06 -0.90
C ILE A 38 -13.79 -10.14 -1.25
N ALA A 39 -12.76 -9.78 -2.03
CA ALA A 39 -11.73 -10.73 -2.46
C ALA A 39 -11.01 -11.40 -1.27
N MET A 40 -10.74 -10.64 -0.19
CA MET A 40 -10.13 -11.18 1.04
C MET A 40 -11.15 -11.86 1.95
N ALA A 41 -12.40 -11.41 1.96
CA ALA A 41 -13.45 -11.95 2.81
C ALA A 41 -13.97 -13.31 2.34
N LEU A 42 -13.94 -13.62 1.03
CA LEU A 42 -14.45 -14.85 0.48
C LEU A 42 -13.77 -16.12 1.02
N PRO A 43 -12.42 -16.27 0.98
CA PRO A 43 -11.76 -17.44 1.54
C PRO A 43 -12.06 -17.63 3.02
N LEU A 44 -12.14 -16.53 3.76
CA LEU A 44 -12.48 -16.52 5.18
C LEU A 44 -13.90 -17.02 5.43
N SER A 45 -14.87 -16.52 4.67
CA SER A 45 -16.26 -16.94 4.80
C SER A 45 -16.44 -18.43 4.45
N MET A 46 -15.66 -18.97 3.49
CA MET A 46 -15.66 -20.39 3.16
C MET A 46 -15.14 -21.24 4.33
N LEU A 47 -14.08 -20.81 5.00
CA LEU A 47 -13.57 -21.48 6.19
C LEU A 47 -14.62 -21.51 7.30
N LEU A 48 -15.15 -20.35 7.69
CA LEU A 48 -16.12 -20.23 8.77
C LEU A 48 -17.41 -21.02 8.46
N SER A 49 -17.96 -20.82 7.27
CA SER A 49 -19.20 -21.51 6.85
C SER A 49 -19.03 -23.03 6.84
N SER A 50 -17.89 -23.53 6.34
CA SER A 50 -17.63 -24.97 6.31
C SER A 50 -17.47 -25.57 7.72
N ILE A 51 -16.75 -24.90 8.62
CA ILE A 51 -16.60 -25.34 10.02
C ILE A 51 -17.98 -25.36 10.70
N MET A 52 -18.78 -24.30 10.53
CA MET A 52 -20.11 -24.21 11.13
C MET A 52 -21.06 -25.28 10.59
N THR A 53 -21.10 -25.48 9.28
CA THR A 53 -21.96 -26.45 8.64
C THR A 53 -21.65 -27.88 9.13
N PHE A 54 -20.40 -28.31 9.05
CA PHE A 54 -20.01 -29.65 9.50
C PHE A 54 -19.96 -29.76 11.02
N GLY A 55 -19.76 -28.69 11.74
CA GLY A 55 -19.85 -28.61 13.20
C GLY A 55 -21.29 -28.85 13.66
N ASN A 56 -22.27 -28.18 13.07
CA ASN A 56 -23.70 -28.36 13.37
C ASN A 56 -24.17 -29.79 13.02
N LEU A 57 -23.77 -30.30 11.84
CA LEU A 57 -24.09 -31.71 11.46
C LEU A 57 -23.46 -32.73 12.43
N GLY A 58 -22.32 -32.40 13.02
CA GLY A 58 -21.66 -33.20 14.05
C GLY A 58 -22.36 -33.14 15.42
N GLU A 59 -22.80 -31.94 15.80
CA GLU A 59 -23.50 -31.69 17.08
C GLU A 59 -24.90 -32.30 17.11
N SER A 60 -25.64 -32.20 16.00
CA SER A 60 -26.98 -32.82 15.83
C SER A 60 -26.94 -34.34 15.60
N TYR A 61 -25.75 -34.95 15.62
CA TYR A 61 -25.54 -36.37 15.29
C TYR A 61 -25.95 -36.80 13.88
N GLU A 62 -26.35 -35.87 13.00
CA GLU A 62 -26.72 -36.13 11.61
C GLU A 62 -25.54 -36.70 10.81
N LEU A 63 -24.34 -36.15 11.04
CA LEU A 63 -23.11 -36.65 10.43
C LEU A 63 -22.80 -38.10 10.84
N VAL A 64 -23.13 -38.47 12.10
CA VAL A 64 -22.98 -39.85 12.59
C VAL A 64 -23.99 -40.76 11.90
N ALA A 65 -25.25 -40.32 11.75
CA ALA A 65 -26.29 -41.09 11.04
C ALA A 65 -25.92 -41.31 9.55
N ILE A 66 -25.40 -40.29 8.88
CA ILE A 66 -24.90 -40.39 7.49
C ILE A 66 -23.77 -41.42 7.37
N LYS A 67 -22.81 -41.40 8.32
CA LYS A 67 -21.72 -42.39 8.36
C LYS A 67 -22.22 -43.79 8.68
N ALA A 68 -23.18 -43.94 9.59
CA ALA A 68 -23.79 -45.24 9.93
C ALA A 68 -24.57 -45.82 8.74
N ALA A 69 -25.11 -44.99 7.87
CA ALA A 69 -25.72 -45.42 6.61
C ALA A 69 -24.69 -45.82 5.53
N GLY A 70 -23.40 -45.90 5.85
CA GLY A 70 -22.32 -46.33 4.95
C GLY A 70 -21.77 -45.21 4.04
N VAL A 71 -22.19 -43.94 4.21
CA VAL A 71 -21.69 -42.81 3.42
C VAL A 71 -20.41 -42.27 4.07
N SER A 72 -19.29 -42.34 3.35
CA SER A 72 -18.02 -41.78 3.87
C SER A 72 -18.10 -40.27 3.94
N LEU A 73 -17.35 -39.66 4.89
CA LEU A 73 -17.30 -38.22 5.03
C LEU A 73 -16.89 -37.51 3.73
N ARG A 74 -15.99 -38.10 2.93
CA ARG A 74 -15.58 -37.54 1.63
C ARG A 74 -16.77 -37.43 0.68
N LYS A 75 -17.64 -38.43 0.63
CA LYS A 75 -18.87 -38.40 -0.18
C LYS A 75 -19.86 -37.35 0.34
N ALA A 76 -19.98 -37.19 1.66
CA ALA A 76 -20.82 -36.18 2.27
C ALA A 76 -20.32 -34.74 1.99
N MET A 77 -18.99 -34.54 1.87
CA MET A 77 -18.38 -33.25 1.53
C MET A 77 -18.47 -32.88 0.04
N MET A 78 -18.61 -33.85 -0.87
CA MET A 78 -18.58 -33.66 -2.33
C MET A 78 -19.55 -32.58 -2.84
N PRO A 79 -20.84 -32.57 -2.47
CA PRO A 79 -21.78 -31.56 -2.97
C PRO A 79 -21.34 -30.12 -2.59
N LEU A 80 -20.87 -29.94 -1.35
CA LEU A 80 -20.38 -28.67 -0.88
C LEU A 80 -19.06 -28.29 -1.54
N PHE A 81 -18.19 -29.25 -1.84
CA PHE A 81 -16.96 -29.01 -2.59
C PHE A 81 -17.24 -28.44 -3.99
N PHE A 82 -18.23 -28.99 -4.72
CA PHE A 82 -18.64 -28.44 -6.01
C PHE A 82 -19.20 -26.99 -5.89
N LEU A 83 -19.99 -26.75 -4.84
CA LEU A 83 -20.48 -25.39 -4.56
C LEU A 83 -19.32 -24.43 -4.30
N VAL A 84 -18.36 -24.82 -3.45
CA VAL A 84 -17.17 -24.00 -3.15
C VAL A 84 -16.30 -23.82 -4.40
N ALA A 85 -16.17 -24.82 -5.26
CA ALA A 85 -15.46 -24.71 -6.53
C ALA A 85 -16.13 -23.67 -7.47
N LEU A 86 -17.46 -23.61 -7.47
CA LEU A 86 -18.22 -22.58 -8.20
C LEU A 86 -17.91 -21.18 -7.63
N PHE A 87 -17.92 -21.03 -6.30
CA PHE A 87 -17.55 -19.77 -5.66
C PHE A 87 -16.07 -19.41 -5.89
N ALA A 88 -15.15 -20.36 -5.91
CA ALA A 88 -13.74 -20.13 -6.23
C ALA A 88 -13.58 -19.63 -7.67
N ALA A 89 -14.29 -20.20 -8.64
CA ALA A 89 -14.34 -19.70 -10.01
C ALA A 89 -14.94 -18.30 -10.09
N GLY A 90 -16.03 -18.03 -9.36
CA GLY A 90 -16.61 -16.69 -9.22
C GLY A 90 -15.64 -15.69 -8.59
N SER A 91 -14.89 -16.08 -7.57
CA SER A 91 -13.85 -15.27 -6.94
C SER A 91 -12.71 -14.91 -7.91
N PHE A 92 -12.32 -15.87 -8.77
CA PHE A 92 -11.33 -15.60 -9.80
C PHE A 92 -11.83 -14.55 -10.82
N LEU A 93 -13.06 -14.73 -11.34
CA LEU A 93 -13.67 -13.78 -12.27
C LEU A 93 -13.83 -12.39 -11.62
N PHE A 94 -14.29 -12.36 -10.38
CA PHE A 94 -14.40 -11.11 -9.61
C PHE A 94 -13.06 -10.42 -9.46
N SER A 95 -12.01 -11.18 -9.12
CA SER A 95 -10.64 -10.66 -8.95
C SER A 95 -10.03 -10.16 -10.26
N ASP A 96 -10.43 -10.71 -11.41
CA ASP A 96 -9.89 -10.31 -12.71
C ASP A 96 -10.63 -9.13 -13.35
N TYR A 97 -11.95 -9.06 -13.22
CA TYR A 97 -12.77 -8.04 -13.92
C TYR A 97 -13.26 -6.94 -13.00
N ILE A 98 -13.78 -7.26 -11.82
CA ILE A 98 -14.43 -6.29 -10.94
C ILE A 98 -13.43 -5.58 -10.03
N LEU A 99 -12.53 -6.35 -9.42
CA LEU A 99 -11.56 -5.81 -8.44
C LEU A 99 -10.65 -4.72 -9.03
N PRO A 100 -10.09 -4.83 -10.25
CA PRO A 100 -9.28 -3.77 -10.84
C PRO A 100 -10.04 -2.46 -11.03
N VAL A 101 -11.30 -2.55 -11.47
CA VAL A 101 -12.17 -1.37 -11.67
C VAL A 101 -12.52 -0.74 -10.32
N ALA A 102 -12.87 -1.55 -9.33
CA ALA A 102 -13.17 -1.07 -7.99
C ALA A 102 -11.96 -0.38 -7.35
N ASN A 103 -10.76 -0.96 -7.48
CA ASN A 103 -9.52 -0.36 -7.00
C ASN A 103 -9.21 0.97 -7.71
N LEU A 104 -9.42 1.05 -9.02
CA LEU A 104 -9.20 2.27 -9.79
C LEU A 104 -10.11 3.39 -9.30
N LYS A 105 -11.40 3.12 -9.20
CA LYS A 105 -12.39 4.10 -8.76
C LYS A 105 -12.22 4.49 -7.29
N MET A 106 -11.92 3.51 -6.42
CA MET A 106 -11.61 3.78 -5.02
C MET A 106 -10.35 4.64 -4.88
N GLY A 107 -9.30 4.34 -5.65
CA GLY A 107 -8.03 5.06 -5.61
C GLY A 107 -8.17 6.51 -6.08
N SER A 108 -8.86 6.75 -7.20
CA SER A 108 -9.11 8.11 -7.71
C SER A 108 -10.00 8.91 -6.77
N LEU A 109 -11.09 8.30 -6.28
CA LEU A 109 -12.00 8.97 -5.36
C LEU A 109 -11.32 9.31 -4.02
N LEU A 110 -10.49 8.39 -3.48
CA LEU A 110 -9.75 8.65 -2.25
C LEU A 110 -8.69 9.76 -2.45
N TYR A 111 -8.07 9.83 -3.63
CA TYR A 111 -7.17 10.93 -3.97
C TYR A 111 -7.92 12.26 -3.99
N ASP A 112 -9.11 12.32 -4.62
CA ASP A 112 -9.94 13.52 -4.67
C ASP A 112 -10.39 13.94 -3.27
N VAL A 113 -10.82 12.98 -2.44
CA VAL A 113 -11.20 13.19 -1.02
C VAL A 113 -10.04 13.78 -0.22
N ARG A 114 -8.82 13.28 -0.41
CA ARG A 114 -7.63 13.79 0.30
C ARG A 114 -7.24 15.19 -0.16
N ASN A 115 -7.37 15.47 -1.45
CA ASN A 115 -6.99 16.76 -2.01
C ASN A 115 -8.04 17.86 -1.78
N LYS A 116 -9.31 17.50 -1.52
CA LYS A 116 -10.32 18.47 -1.11
C LYS A 116 -9.92 19.08 0.24
N LYS A 117 -9.78 20.39 0.27
CA LYS A 117 -9.56 21.12 1.51
C LYS A 117 -10.81 21.10 2.39
N ALA A 118 -10.60 21.14 3.71
CA ALA A 118 -11.71 21.34 4.64
C ALA A 118 -12.48 22.63 4.32
N ASP A 119 -13.77 22.65 4.61
CA ASP A 119 -14.58 23.85 4.42
C ASP A 119 -13.93 25.03 5.12
N PHE A 120 -13.99 26.17 4.45
CA PHE A 120 -13.35 27.38 4.93
C PHE A 120 -14.10 27.96 6.11
N PHE A 121 -13.58 27.72 7.32
CA PHE A 121 -14.07 28.34 8.54
C PHE A 121 -13.02 29.25 9.14
N ILE A 122 -13.31 30.55 9.25
CA ILE A 122 -12.46 31.48 9.99
C ILE A 122 -12.68 31.23 11.49
N LYS A 123 -11.59 30.84 12.17
CA LYS A 123 -11.57 30.77 13.63
C LYS A 123 -11.21 32.13 14.19
N ALA A 124 -12.01 32.66 15.10
CA ALA A 124 -11.75 33.94 15.76
C ALA A 124 -10.42 33.89 16.55
N GLY A 125 -9.67 34.98 16.53
CA GLY A 125 -8.42 35.15 17.26
C GLY A 125 -7.17 34.53 16.62
N VAL A 126 -7.28 33.67 15.57
CA VAL A 126 -6.17 32.93 14.97
C VAL A 126 -6.01 33.29 13.49
N PHE A 127 -4.77 33.34 13.00
CA PHE A 127 -4.52 33.46 11.57
C PHE A 127 -4.89 32.18 10.82
N ASN A 128 -5.82 32.27 9.91
CA ASN A 128 -6.21 31.21 9.01
C ASN A 128 -5.48 31.36 7.68
N THR A 129 -4.70 30.33 7.30
CA THR A 129 -3.92 30.26 6.06
C THR A 129 -4.47 29.22 5.07
N THR A 130 -5.72 28.78 5.24
CA THR A 130 -6.36 27.74 4.43
C THR A 130 -6.48 28.17 2.97
N ILE A 131 -6.70 29.46 2.70
CA ILE A 131 -6.72 30.02 1.34
C ILE A 131 -5.28 30.24 0.88
N PRO A 132 -4.85 29.64 -0.25
CA PRO A 132 -3.49 29.83 -0.75
C PRO A 132 -3.21 31.30 -1.06
N GLY A 133 -2.09 31.79 -0.55
CA GLY A 133 -1.66 33.17 -0.77
C GLY A 133 -2.28 34.19 0.19
N TYR A 134 -3.15 33.79 1.10
CA TYR A 134 -3.77 34.69 2.08
C TYR A 134 -3.60 34.18 3.51
N ALA A 135 -3.45 35.11 4.46
CA ALA A 135 -3.53 34.84 5.88
C ALA A 135 -4.56 35.79 6.48
N ILE A 136 -5.69 35.23 6.92
CA ILE A 136 -6.87 35.99 7.40
C ILE A 136 -7.03 35.77 8.89
N ARG A 137 -7.15 36.84 9.65
CA ARG A 137 -7.47 36.82 11.07
C ARG A 137 -8.69 37.72 11.31
N ALA A 138 -9.69 37.20 11.98
CA ALA A 138 -10.76 37.98 12.58
C ALA A 138 -10.60 37.93 14.11
N LYS A 139 -10.76 39.04 14.80
CA LYS A 139 -10.70 39.08 16.27
C LYS A 139 -11.91 38.37 16.87
N ASP A 140 -13.07 38.60 16.29
CA ASP A 140 -14.34 38.00 16.71
C ASP A 140 -15.24 37.71 15.51
N LYS A 141 -16.27 36.90 15.70
CA LYS A 141 -17.25 36.56 14.66
C LYS A 141 -18.66 36.44 15.27
N SER A 142 -19.70 36.69 14.44
CA SER A 142 -21.07 36.47 14.82
C SER A 142 -21.38 34.97 15.04
N GLU A 143 -22.43 34.65 15.77
CA GLU A 143 -22.85 33.25 16.01
C GLU A 143 -23.08 32.48 14.69
N ASP A 144 -23.64 33.15 13.67
CA ASP A 144 -23.86 32.58 12.34
C ASP A 144 -22.58 32.47 11.50
N GLY A 145 -21.46 33.05 11.96
CA GLY A 145 -20.18 33.04 11.26
C GLY A 145 -20.12 33.84 9.95
N THR A 146 -21.18 34.61 9.64
CA THR A 146 -21.29 35.43 8.42
C THR A 146 -20.66 36.81 8.56
N VAL A 147 -20.64 37.34 9.77
CA VAL A 147 -20.05 38.65 10.09
C VAL A 147 -18.76 38.42 10.88
N LEU A 148 -17.71 39.09 10.47
CA LEU A 148 -16.38 39.04 11.08
C LEU A 148 -16.00 40.44 11.55
N TYR A 149 -15.40 40.54 12.73
CA TYR A 149 -15.01 41.80 13.35
C TYR A 149 -13.49 41.92 13.49
N ASP A 150 -12.98 43.16 13.28
CA ASP A 150 -11.57 43.50 13.39
C ASP A 150 -10.69 42.54 12.55
N LEU A 151 -10.86 42.63 11.22
CA LEU A 151 -10.20 41.77 10.26
C LEU A 151 -8.81 42.29 9.89
N THR A 152 -7.87 41.37 9.84
CA THR A 152 -6.54 41.58 9.25
C THR A 152 -6.28 40.52 8.18
N ILE A 153 -6.04 40.93 6.95
CA ILE A 153 -5.79 40.06 5.80
C ILE A 153 -4.41 40.38 5.21
N TYR A 154 -3.52 39.40 5.23
CA TYR A 154 -2.26 39.48 4.52
C TYR A 154 -2.42 38.81 3.16
N ASP A 155 -2.21 39.57 2.09
CA ASP A 155 -2.20 39.07 0.71
C ASP A 155 -0.76 38.82 0.28
N LYS A 156 -0.41 37.55 0.13
CA LYS A 156 0.90 37.06 -0.31
C LYS A 156 0.90 36.58 -1.77
N THR A 157 -0.17 36.83 -2.53
CA THR A 157 -0.31 36.36 -3.92
C THR A 157 0.74 36.96 -4.86
N LYS A 158 1.22 38.17 -4.56
CA LYS A 158 2.26 38.85 -5.35
C LYS A 158 3.69 38.38 -5.05
N GLY A 159 3.86 37.37 -4.20
CA GLY A 159 5.15 36.77 -3.86
C GLY A 159 6.08 37.73 -3.09
N SER A 160 7.40 37.61 -3.29
CA SER A 160 8.39 38.42 -2.59
C SER A 160 8.49 39.89 -3.06
N THR A 161 7.69 40.28 -4.06
CA THR A 161 7.74 41.63 -4.68
C THR A 161 6.87 42.67 -3.97
N GLY A 162 6.13 42.31 -2.95
CA GLY A 162 5.34 43.26 -2.17
C GLY A 162 4.43 42.55 -1.16
N SER A 163 4.15 43.20 -0.04
CA SER A 163 3.18 42.74 0.93
C SER A 163 1.97 43.66 0.93
N ASN A 164 0.78 43.10 0.74
CA ASN A 164 -0.46 43.81 0.88
C ASN A 164 -1.12 43.42 2.20
N VAL A 165 -1.51 44.39 2.98
CA VAL A 165 -2.26 44.15 4.23
C VAL A 165 -3.55 44.94 4.16
N LEU A 166 -4.67 44.26 4.35
CA LEU A 166 -5.99 44.88 4.49
C LEU A 166 -6.42 44.74 5.94
N MET A 167 -6.88 45.84 6.53
CA MET A 167 -7.49 45.90 7.85
C MET A 167 -8.91 46.49 7.69
N ALA A 168 -9.89 45.89 8.32
CA ALA A 168 -11.29 46.36 8.26
C ALA A 168 -11.97 46.15 9.62
N GLU A 169 -12.88 47.06 9.99
CA GLU A 169 -13.61 46.94 11.23
C GLU A 169 -14.64 45.82 11.16
N GLU A 170 -15.32 45.71 10.01
CA GLU A 170 -16.32 44.66 9.77
C GLU A 170 -16.11 44.01 8.40
N GLY A 171 -16.49 42.74 8.30
CA GLY A 171 -16.49 41.99 7.05
C GLY A 171 -17.64 41.01 6.96
N PHE A 172 -18.34 41.02 5.82
CA PHE A 172 -19.44 40.12 5.52
C PHE A 172 -18.97 39.05 4.55
N MET A 173 -19.11 37.78 4.98
CA MET A 173 -18.68 36.63 4.19
C MET A 173 -19.89 35.94 3.55
N TYR A 174 -19.90 35.82 2.23
CA TYR A 174 -20.93 35.11 1.51
C TYR A 174 -20.38 34.44 0.23
N ASN A 175 -21.04 33.39 -0.23
CA ASN A 175 -20.66 32.69 -1.44
C ASN A 175 -21.31 33.37 -2.66
N SER A 176 -20.57 33.40 -3.79
CA SER A 176 -21.11 33.81 -5.09
C SER A 176 -22.26 32.88 -5.50
N ARG A 177 -23.19 33.37 -6.35
CA ARG A 177 -24.31 32.55 -6.88
C ARG A 177 -23.82 31.26 -7.55
N ASP A 178 -22.65 31.28 -8.19
CA ASP A 178 -22.04 30.13 -8.86
C ASP A 178 -21.23 29.23 -7.94
N GLN A 179 -21.18 29.54 -6.63
CA GLN A 179 -20.38 28.84 -5.60
C GLN A 179 -18.88 28.70 -5.91
N ASN A 180 -18.38 29.35 -6.97
CA ASN A 180 -16.99 29.29 -7.40
C ASN A 180 -16.08 30.24 -6.62
N TYR A 181 -16.68 31.29 -6.04
CA TYR A 181 -15.98 32.33 -5.29
C TYR A 181 -16.64 32.57 -3.95
N MET A 182 -15.82 32.74 -2.94
CA MET A 182 -16.23 33.35 -1.68
C MET A 182 -15.92 34.83 -1.78
N ILE A 183 -16.91 35.66 -1.45
CA ILE A 183 -16.80 37.11 -1.43
C ILE A 183 -16.77 37.56 0.03
N LEU A 184 -15.73 38.30 0.35
CA LEU A 184 -15.58 38.96 1.65
C LEU A 184 -15.73 40.47 1.40
N LYS A 185 -16.89 41.02 1.75
CA LYS A 185 -17.19 42.45 1.71
C LYS A 185 -16.68 43.07 3.00
N LEU A 186 -15.70 43.95 2.87
CA LEU A 186 -15.05 44.66 3.99
C LEU A 186 -15.62 46.07 4.10
N ILE A 187 -15.89 46.52 5.31
CA ILE A 187 -16.44 47.84 5.61
C ILE A 187 -15.46 48.57 6.52
N ASP A 188 -15.30 49.86 6.27
CA ASP A 188 -14.46 50.80 6.99
C ASP A 188 -13.06 50.28 7.30
N GLY A 189 -12.15 50.47 6.36
CA GLY A 189 -10.84 49.85 6.45
C GLY A 189 -9.72 50.62 5.76
N VAL A 190 -8.55 50.05 5.90
CA VAL A 190 -7.31 50.56 5.34
C VAL A 190 -6.55 49.43 4.62
N ARG A 191 -6.11 49.72 3.42
CA ARG A 191 -5.21 48.85 2.66
C ARG A 191 -3.82 49.44 2.59
N TYR A 192 -2.83 48.68 3.02
CA TYR A 192 -1.42 48.96 2.89
C TYR A 192 -0.85 48.15 1.72
N GLU A 193 -0.21 48.84 0.78
CA GLU A 193 0.40 48.20 -0.39
C GLU A 193 1.85 48.60 -0.51
N GLU A 194 2.76 47.65 -0.45
CA GLU A 194 4.18 47.83 -0.66
C GLU A 194 4.57 47.25 -2.00
N ASN A 195 4.99 48.09 -2.95
CA ASN A 195 5.44 47.66 -4.27
C ASN A 195 6.97 47.69 -4.31
N ARG A 196 7.58 46.48 -4.43
CA ARG A 196 9.03 46.37 -4.66
C ARG A 196 9.29 46.15 -6.15
N SER A 197 10.34 46.82 -6.68
CA SER A 197 10.75 46.58 -8.06
C SER A 197 11.23 45.14 -8.25
N LYS A 198 10.76 44.46 -9.33
CA LYS A 198 11.15 43.10 -9.67
C LYS A 198 12.64 42.88 -9.93
N ASN A 199 13.38 43.96 -10.22
CA ASN A 199 14.80 43.93 -10.60
C ASN A 199 15.75 44.42 -9.47
N ALA A 200 15.26 44.61 -8.26
CA ALA A 200 16.09 45.11 -7.16
C ALA A 200 17.00 44.00 -6.59
N VAL A 201 18.13 43.78 -7.21
CA VAL A 201 19.29 43.04 -6.63
C VAL A 201 19.96 43.84 -5.50
N ARG A 202 19.65 45.14 -5.37
CA ARG A 202 20.11 46.06 -4.33
C ARG A 202 18.92 46.77 -3.70
N PHE A 203 19.04 47.11 -2.42
CA PHE A 203 18.13 48.00 -1.71
C PHE A 203 17.86 49.26 -2.55
N ASP A 204 16.62 49.37 -3.09
CA ASP A 204 16.18 50.57 -3.81
C ASP A 204 15.40 51.43 -2.83
N PRO A 205 15.91 52.63 -2.49
CA PRO A 205 15.23 53.56 -1.60
C PRO A 205 13.92 54.11 -2.16
N ARG A 206 13.55 53.78 -3.42
CA ARG A 206 12.30 54.18 -4.09
C ARG A 206 11.15 53.21 -3.90
N GLN A 207 11.10 52.44 -2.81
CA GLN A 207 9.98 51.58 -2.51
C GLN A 207 8.72 52.43 -2.34
N GLN A 208 7.69 52.13 -3.16
CA GLN A 208 6.41 52.81 -3.06
C GLN A 208 5.57 52.12 -1.99
N PHE A 209 5.31 52.89 -0.92
CA PHE A 209 4.34 52.49 0.10
C PHE A 209 3.06 53.30 -0.10
N THR A 210 1.96 52.64 -0.33
CA THR A 210 0.67 53.27 -0.57
C THR A 210 -0.33 52.85 0.51
N ARG A 211 -1.05 53.83 1.04
CA ARG A 211 -2.11 53.61 2.03
C ARG A 211 -3.43 54.08 1.47
N PHE A 212 -4.38 53.20 1.31
CA PHE A 212 -5.73 53.49 0.83
C PHE A 212 -6.74 53.34 1.95
N TYR A 213 -7.56 54.32 2.18
CA TYR A 213 -8.73 54.25 3.03
C TYR A 213 -9.94 53.91 2.16
N PHE A 214 -10.74 52.96 2.57
CA PHE A 214 -11.95 52.59 1.87
C PHE A 214 -13.14 52.50 2.82
N LYS A 215 -14.33 52.91 2.37
CA LYS A 215 -15.58 52.70 3.08
C LYS A 215 -16.11 51.29 2.87
N GLU A 216 -16.01 50.80 1.63
CA GLU A 216 -16.38 49.44 1.24
C GLU A 216 -15.38 48.90 0.23
N THR A 217 -15.02 47.60 0.36
CA THR A 217 -14.26 46.88 -0.64
C THR A 217 -14.67 45.40 -0.66
N GLU A 218 -14.56 44.76 -1.79
CA GLU A 218 -14.84 43.35 -1.92
C GLU A 218 -13.55 42.58 -2.30
N GLN A 219 -13.24 41.57 -1.51
CA GLN A 219 -12.14 40.63 -1.80
C GLN A 219 -12.74 39.30 -2.24
N LYS A 220 -12.39 38.85 -3.44
CA LYS A 220 -12.86 37.58 -4.01
C LYS A 220 -11.80 36.51 -3.82
N PHE A 221 -12.19 35.40 -3.26
CA PHE A 221 -11.32 34.23 -3.08
C PHE A 221 -11.84 33.06 -3.92
N SER A 222 -10.98 32.46 -4.71
CA SER A 222 -11.35 31.25 -5.46
C SER A 222 -11.59 30.08 -4.53
N MET A 223 -12.78 29.48 -4.64
CA MET A 223 -13.17 28.29 -3.90
C MET A 223 -12.84 26.99 -4.64
N GLU A 224 -12.12 27.08 -5.75
CA GLU A 224 -11.76 25.93 -6.62
C GLU A 224 -11.02 24.82 -5.83
N ALA A 225 -10.16 25.20 -4.89
CA ALA A 225 -9.42 24.26 -4.04
C ALA A 225 -10.30 23.57 -2.98
N PHE A 226 -11.52 24.07 -2.73
CA PHE A 226 -12.48 23.53 -1.77
C PHE A 226 -13.59 22.71 -2.45
N GLN A 227 -13.69 22.82 -3.79
CA GLN A 227 -14.59 21.98 -4.56
C GLN A 227 -13.93 20.63 -4.83
N MET A 228 -14.74 19.58 -4.83
CA MET A 228 -14.28 18.26 -5.22
C MET A 228 -14.22 18.19 -6.75
N LYS A 229 -13.03 18.27 -7.32
CA LYS A 229 -12.81 17.96 -8.74
C LYS A 229 -12.51 16.48 -8.88
N ARG A 230 -13.25 15.78 -9.75
CA ARG A 230 -12.91 14.39 -10.08
C ARG A 230 -11.66 14.37 -10.97
N THR A 231 -10.62 13.71 -10.46
CA THR A 231 -9.35 13.53 -11.17
C THR A 231 -9.51 12.50 -12.29
N ASP A 232 -8.83 12.69 -13.41
CA ASP A 232 -8.83 11.72 -14.50
C ASP A 232 -8.27 10.37 -14.03
N GLU A 233 -9.10 9.33 -14.11
CA GLU A 233 -8.76 7.96 -13.72
C GLU A 233 -7.56 7.40 -14.51
N ASN A 234 -7.25 7.97 -15.68
CA ASN A 234 -6.11 7.56 -16.51
C ASN A 234 -4.76 7.67 -15.78
N LEU A 235 -4.64 8.60 -14.83
CA LEU A 235 -3.43 8.77 -14.01
C LEU A 235 -3.11 7.54 -13.15
N PHE A 236 -4.14 6.78 -12.77
CA PHE A 236 -4.02 5.65 -11.88
C PHE A 236 -4.05 4.28 -12.58
N LYS A 237 -4.44 4.23 -13.87
CA LYS A 237 -4.61 2.97 -14.65
C LYS A 237 -3.36 2.11 -14.74
N SER A 238 -2.17 2.67 -14.56
CA SER A 238 -0.92 1.91 -14.64
C SER A 238 -0.53 1.21 -13.34
N HIS A 239 -1.26 1.44 -12.24
CA HIS A 239 -0.95 0.83 -10.95
C HIS A 239 -1.30 -0.67 -10.96
N HIS A 240 -0.41 -1.50 -10.40
CA HIS A 240 -0.49 -2.97 -10.48
C HIS A 240 -1.84 -3.56 -10.00
N GLN A 241 -2.49 -2.96 -8.99
CA GLN A 241 -3.78 -3.42 -8.45
C GLN A 241 -4.99 -3.07 -9.34
N MET A 242 -4.80 -2.21 -10.35
CA MET A 242 -5.87 -1.72 -11.23
C MET A 242 -5.88 -2.41 -12.59
N LEU A 243 -5.05 -3.45 -12.73
CA LEU A 243 -4.87 -4.18 -13.99
C LEU A 243 -5.53 -5.56 -13.94
N ASN A 244 -6.11 -5.97 -15.07
CA ASN A 244 -6.56 -7.34 -15.27
C ASN A 244 -5.38 -8.26 -15.66
N LEU A 245 -5.62 -9.55 -15.69
CA LEU A 245 -4.62 -10.59 -15.94
C LEU A 245 -3.88 -10.41 -17.26
N ARG A 246 -4.61 -10.06 -18.32
CA ARG A 246 -4.04 -9.79 -19.65
C ARG A 246 -3.13 -8.56 -19.63
N GLN A 247 -3.57 -7.49 -18.97
CA GLN A 247 -2.79 -6.25 -18.84
C GLN A 247 -1.55 -6.47 -17.97
N LEU A 248 -1.68 -7.22 -16.86
CA LEU A 248 -0.55 -7.58 -16.00
C LEU A 248 0.51 -8.35 -16.78
N LYS A 249 0.11 -9.36 -17.56
CA LYS A 249 1.05 -10.12 -18.39
C LYS A 249 1.77 -9.21 -19.39
N LEU A 250 1.02 -8.37 -20.13
CA LEU A 250 1.60 -7.44 -21.09
C LEU A 250 2.59 -6.47 -20.42
N LYS A 251 2.27 -5.95 -19.23
CA LYS A 251 3.16 -5.05 -18.47
C LYS A 251 4.42 -5.77 -17.99
N THR A 252 4.28 -7.00 -17.49
CA THR A 252 5.42 -7.83 -17.09
C THR A 252 6.34 -8.11 -18.28
N ASP A 253 5.79 -8.54 -19.42
CA ASP A 253 6.57 -8.80 -20.62
C ASP A 253 7.30 -7.54 -21.12
N THR A 254 6.59 -6.39 -21.13
CA THR A 254 7.17 -5.10 -21.49
C THR A 254 8.26 -4.65 -20.53
N ASN A 255 8.06 -4.82 -19.22
CA ASN A 255 9.06 -4.46 -18.21
C ASN A 255 10.30 -5.36 -18.33
N GLN A 256 10.11 -6.66 -18.57
CA GLN A 256 11.24 -7.59 -18.77
C GLN A 256 12.07 -7.19 -19.98
N MET A 257 11.44 -6.86 -21.11
CA MET A 257 12.14 -6.34 -22.29
C MET A 257 12.94 -5.06 -21.99
N LYS A 258 12.36 -4.16 -21.19
CA LYS A 258 13.07 -2.93 -20.78
C LYS A 258 14.26 -3.24 -19.87
N ILE A 259 14.09 -4.13 -18.90
CA ILE A 259 15.15 -4.59 -17.99
C ILE A 259 16.31 -5.17 -18.80
N ASP A 260 16.02 -6.07 -19.75
CA ASP A 260 17.02 -6.70 -20.59
C ASP A 260 17.73 -5.70 -21.53
N SER A 261 16.97 -4.72 -22.06
CA SER A 261 17.53 -3.64 -22.88
C SER A 261 18.44 -2.72 -22.07
N LEU A 262 18.00 -2.29 -20.87
CA LEU A 262 18.82 -1.45 -19.99
C LEU A 262 20.06 -2.17 -19.50
N ALA A 263 19.96 -3.46 -19.17
CA ALA A 263 21.12 -4.26 -18.77
C ALA A 263 22.18 -4.32 -19.87
N ARG A 264 21.77 -4.53 -21.13
CA ARG A 264 22.68 -4.53 -22.28
C ARG A 264 23.30 -3.14 -22.51
N MET A 265 22.49 -2.09 -22.46
CA MET A 265 22.95 -0.71 -22.64
C MET A 265 23.98 -0.34 -21.57
N TYR A 266 23.70 -0.63 -20.29
CA TYR A 266 24.62 -0.33 -19.19
C TYR A 266 25.92 -1.17 -19.27
N ALA A 267 25.82 -2.44 -19.69
CA ALA A 267 27.02 -3.26 -19.92
C ALA A 267 27.91 -2.68 -21.03
N GLN A 268 27.30 -2.21 -22.12
CA GLN A 268 28.04 -1.60 -23.24
C GLN A 268 28.66 -0.26 -22.84
N GLU A 269 27.91 0.59 -22.12
CA GLU A 269 28.41 1.90 -21.64
C GLU A 269 29.54 1.72 -20.63
N ASN A 270 29.43 0.77 -19.69
CA ASN A 270 30.48 0.47 -18.73
C ASN A 270 31.76 -0.02 -19.45
N SER A 271 31.59 -0.85 -20.50
CA SER A 271 32.73 -1.29 -21.34
C SER A 271 33.42 -0.11 -22.03
N ASN A 272 32.65 0.86 -22.52
CA ASN A 272 33.19 2.06 -23.19
C ASN A 272 33.82 3.05 -22.20
N TYR A 273 33.41 3.05 -20.92
CA TYR A 273 34.00 3.91 -19.89
C TYR A 273 35.43 3.48 -19.50
N LEU A 274 35.76 2.23 -19.72
CA LEU A 274 37.15 1.75 -19.57
C LEU A 274 37.98 2.23 -20.76
N LEU A 275 38.82 3.24 -20.55
CA LEU A 275 39.60 3.93 -21.59
C LEU A 275 40.41 2.96 -22.49
N PHE A 276 40.90 1.86 -21.92
CA PHE A 276 41.63 0.84 -22.71
C PHE A 276 40.75 0.02 -23.66
N ASN A 277 39.40 0.08 -23.51
CA ASN A 277 38.45 -0.51 -24.43
C ASN A 277 37.98 0.46 -25.52
N SER A 278 38.34 1.75 -25.42
CA SER A 278 37.99 2.70 -26.44
C SER A 278 38.68 2.41 -27.77
N SER A 279 37.98 2.69 -28.87
CA SER A 279 38.52 2.51 -30.22
C SER A 279 39.87 3.23 -30.44
N TYR A 280 40.08 4.33 -29.71
CA TYR A 280 41.33 5.11 -29.77
C TYR A 280 42.57 4.30 -29.34
N TYR A 281 42.45 3.35 -28.40
CA TYR A 281 43.55 2.50 -27.97
C TYR A 281 43.59 1.16 -28.74
N ARG A 282 42.55 0.79 -29.49
CA ARG A 282 42.51 -0.40 -30.33
C ARG A 282 43.33 -0.30 -31.62
N ASP A 283 43.46 0.92 -32.16
CA ASP A 283 44.13 1.18 -33.44
C ASP A 283 45.66 1.38 -33.30
N VAL A 284 46.19 1.32 -32.08
CA VAL A 284 47.63 1.32 -31.90
C VAL A 284 48.16 -0.07 -32.21
N ASN A 285 48.58 -0.28 -33.45
CA ASN A 285 49.44 -1.42 -33.89
C ASN A 285 50.84 -1.34 -33.24
N ALA A 286 50.90 -0.99 -31.96
CA ALA A 286 52.12 -1.09 -31.17
C ALA A 286 52.24 -2.55 -30.74
N THR A 287 53.20 -3.26 -31.25
CA THR A 287 53.78 -4.41 -30.58
C THR A 287 53.95 -4.04 -29.11
N PRO A 288 53.28 -4.72 -28.14
CA PRO A 288 53.44 -4.41 -26.76
C PRO A 288 54.91 -4.57 -26.40
N ALA A 289 55.64 -3.47 -26.25
CA ALA A 289 56.90 -3.50 -25.57
C ALA A 289 56.61 -4.12 -24.20
N GLN A 290 57.13 -5.28 -23.91
CA GLN A 290 57.10 -5.88 -22.60
C GLN A 290 57.94 -4.98 -21.67
N ILE A 291 57.30 -3.96 -21.11
CA ILE A 291 57.88 -3.15 -20.04
C ILE A 291 57.68 -3.98 -18.78
N GLU A 292 58.74 -4.60 -18.29
CA GLU A 292 58.74 -5.18 -16.94
C GLU A 292 58.54 -4.01 -15.96
N ILE A 293 57.34 -3.89 -15.43
CA ILE A 293 56.98 -2.90 -14.41
C ILE A 293 57.47 -3.44 -13.06
N ASN A 294 58.70 -3.07 -12.69
CA ASN A 294 59.24 -3.30 -11.34
C ASN A 294 58.89 -2.11 -10.45
N GLY A 295 57.77 -2.16 -9.73
CA GLY A 295 57.32 -1.09 -8.85
C GLY A 295 55.94 -0.54 -9.20
N SER A 296 55.57 0.60 -8.62
CA SER A 296 54.30 1.26 -8.91
C SER A 296 54.35 1.98 -10.28
N VAL A 297 53.29 1.89 -11.06
CA VAL A 297 53.12 2.65 -12.31
C VAL A 297 53.39 4.16 -12.12
N LEU A 298 53.14 4.67 -10.92
CA LEU A 298 53.38 6.08 -10.56
C LEU A 298 54.87 6.47 -10.52
N ASP A 299 55.77 5.50 -10.32
CA ASP A 299 57.20 5.76 -10.23
C ASP A 299 57.83 6.11 -11.59
N TYR A 300 57.16 5.72 -12.69
CA TYR A 300 57.52 6.05 -14.05
C TYR A 300 57.03 7.44 -14.53
N LEU A 301 56.22 8.12 -13.71
CA LEU A 301 55.68 9.43 -14.03
C LEU A 301 56.52 10.55 -13.39
N PRO A 302 56.75 11.70 -14.09
CA PRO A 302 57.36 12.86 -13.51
C PRO A 302 56.62 13.31 -12.23
N GLU A 303 57.33 13.70 -11.19
CA GLU A 303 56.75 14.11 -9.90
C GLU A 303 55.66 15.19 -10.04
N THR A 304 55.88 16.13 -10.95
CA THR A 304 54.92 17.22 -11.26
C THR A 304 53.61 16.74 -11.83
N SER A 305 53.58 15.56 -12.47
CA SER A 305 52.40 14.99 -13.09
C SER A 305 51.68 13.96 -12.22
N ARG A 306 52.33 13.43 -11.18
CA ARG A 306 51.75 12.38 -10.31
C ARG A 306 50.47 12.84 -9.63
N THR A 307 50.44 14.02 -9.07
CA THR A 307 49.27 14.56 -8.36
C THR A 307 48.08 14.78 -9.31
N SER A 308 48.36 15.27 -10.55
CA SER A 308 47.31 15.48 -11.55
C SER A 308 46.73 14.17 -12.08
N VAL A 309 47.58 13.16 -12.34
CA VAL A 309 47.19 11.83 -12.79
C VAL A 309 46.32 11.15 -11.68
N TYR A 310 46.79 11.26 -10.42
CA TYR A 310 46.04 10.69 -9.29
C TYR A 310 44.69 11.34 -9.10
N SER A 311 44.62 12.69 -9.13
CA SER A 311 43.35 13.42 -9.00
C SER A 311 42.40 13.14 -10.15
N ASN A 312 42.87 13.03 -11.38
CA ASN A 312 42.08 12.67 -12.55
C ASN A 312 41.55 11.24 -12.47
N ALA A 313 42.38 10.29 -12.09
CA ALA A 313 41.97 8.88 -11.91
C ALA A 313 40.91 8.77 -10.80
N LEU A 314 41.10 9.45 -9.65
CA LEU A 314 40.15 9.48 -8.56
C LEU A 314 38.81 10.14 -8.97
N SER A 315 38.89 11.23 -9.73
CA SER A 315 37.71 11.91 -10.27
C SER A 315 36.91 10.99 -11.21
N GLN A 316 37.60 10.30 -12.12
CA GLN A 316 36.96 9.34 -13.04
C GLN A 316 36.32 8.18 -12.29
N LEU A 317 37.00 7.60 -11.29
CA LEU A 317 36.45 6.53 -10.47
C LEU A 317 35.20 6.98 -9.70
N ARG A 318 35.22 8.17 -9.07
CA ARG A 318 34.04 8.74 -8.39
C ARG A 318 32.88 8.96 -9.36
N GLN A 319 33.15 9.48 -10.54
CA GLN A 319 32.13 9.69 -11.56
C GLN A 319 31.52 8.38 -12.07
N ALA A 320 32.35 7.34 -12.23
CA ALA A 320 31.88 6.00 -12.60
C ALA A 320 31.03 5.37 -11.47
N ASP A 321 31.42 5.56 -10.22
CA ASP A 321 30.70 5.07 -9.05
C ASP A 321 29.33 5.73 -8.91
N ASP A 322 29.28 7.09 -8.97
CA ASP A 322 28.04 7.85 -8.93
C ASP A 322 27.07 7.45 -10.07
N MET A 323 27.61 7.24 -11.27
CA MET A 323 26.83 6.80 -12.42
C MET A 323 26.26 5.39 -12.22
N ASN A 324 27.06 4.47 -11.68
CA ASN A 324 26.62 3.10 -11.38
C ASN A 324 25.57 3.07 -10.26
N ILE A 325 25.68 3.91 -9.22
CA ILE A 325 24.69 4.04 -8.15
C ILE A 325 23.36 4.49 -8.72
N ASN A 326 23.35 5.51 -9.59
CA ASN A 326 22.14 6.01 -10.23
C ASN A 326 21.48 4.93 -11.13
N ARG A 327 22.29 4.24 -11.93
CA ARG A 327 21.83 3.13 -12.79
C ARG A 327 21.25 1.96 -11.98
N LEU A 328 21.90 1.62 -10.86
CA LEU A 328 21.41 0.59 -9.95
C LEU A 328 20.04 0.98 -9.36
N THR A 329 19.86 2.25 -9.03
CA THR A 329 18.60 2.76 -8.50
C THR A 329 17.48 2.67 -9.53
N ASP A 330 17.73 3.08 -10.77
CA ASP A 330 16.76 2.98 -11.87
C ASP A 330 16.40 1.53 -12.18
N PHE A 331 17.39 0.66 -12.23
CA PHE A 331 17.20 -0.78 -12.44
C PHE A 331 16.38 -1.40 -11.31
N LYS A 332 16.65 -1.03 -10.06
CA LYS A 332 15.92 -1.49 -8.90
C LYS A 332 14.45 -1.03 -8.94
N HIS A 333 14.18 0.22 -9.26
CA HIS A 333 12.80 0.72 -9.41
C HIS A 333 12.00 -0.05 -10.46
N LEU A 334 12.62 -0.37 -11.60
CA LEU A 334 11.97 -1.13 -12.65
C LEU A 334 11.74 -2.59 -12.24
N SER A 335 12.73 -3.19 -11.58
CA SER A 335 12.63 -4.55 -11.03
C SER A 335 11.56 -4.66 -9.95
N ASP A 336 11.51 -3.73 -9.01
CA ASP A 336 10.49 -3.69 -7.95
C ASP A 336 9.08 -3.54 -8.53
N SER A 337 8.94 -2.74 -9.58
CA SER A 337 7.68 -2.61 -10.32
C SER A 337 7.27 -3.93 -10.96
N ASP A 338 8.18 -4.63 -11.62
CA ASP A 338 7.94 -5.93 -12.25
C ASP A 338 7.54 -7.00 -11.22
N ILE A 339 8.24 -7.04 -10.08
CA ILE A 339 7.90 -7.92 -8.96
C ILE A 339 6.45 -7.69 -8.51
N ARG A 340 6.01 -6.44 -8.38
CA ARG A 340 4.63 -6.09 -7.97
C ARG A 340 3.60 -6.55 -9.01
N TYR A 341 3.86 -6.42 -10.31
CA TYR A 341 2.97 -6.93 -11.35
C TYR A 341 2.86 -8.46 -11.30
N LYS A 342 3.98 -9.18 -11.10
CA LYS A 342 4.00 -10.63 -10.94
C LYS A 342 3.27 -11.09 -9.68
N ILE A 343 3.41 -10.39 -8.56
CA ILE A 343 2.67 -10.68 -7.33
C ILE A 343 1.17 -10.55 -7.58
N GLU A 344 0.69 -9.46 -8.20
CA GLU A 344 -0.73 -9.29 -8.49
C GLU A 344 -1.26 -10.33 -9.49
N PHE A 345 -0.43 -10.73 -10.47
CA PHE A 345 -0.78 -11.81 -11.38
C PHE A 345 -1.06 -13.11 -10.63
N HIS A 346 -0.17 -13.54 -9.74
CA HIS A 346 -0.34 -14.75 -8.95
C HIS A 346 -1.46 -14.60 -7.90
N ARG A 347 -1.68 -13.42 -7.34
CA ARG A 347 -2.72 -13.15 -6.35
C ARG A 347 -4.11 -13.55 -6.82
N LYS A 348 -4.45 -13.30 -8.09
CA LYS A 348 -5.75 -13.65 -8.66
C LYS A 348 -6.03 -15.16 -8.60
N PHE A 349 -5.02 -15.97 -8.83
CA PHE A 349 -5.11 -17.42 -8.74
C PHE A 349 -5.13 -17.91 -7.29
N THR A 350 -4.25 -17.36 -6.46
CA THR A 350 -4.12 -17.80 -5.07
C THR A 350 -5.36 -17.49 -4.25
N LEU A 351 -6.05 -16.37 -4.49
CA LEU A 351 -7.33 -16.03 -3.86
C LEU A 351 -8.43 -17.06 -4.18
N ALA A 352 -8.53 -17.51 -5.43
CA ALA A 352 -9.50 -18.51 -5.82
C ALA A 352 -9.18 -19.90 -5.19
N ILE A 353 -7.92 -20.30 -5.24
CA ILE A 353 -7.48 -21.58 -4.69
C ILE A 353 -7.55 -21.60 -3.16
N SER A 354 -7.34 -20.46 -2.50
CA SER A 354 -7.47 -20.36 -1.05
C SER A 354 -8.90 -20.66 -0.56
N CYS A 355 -9.94 -20.36 -1.35
CA CYS A 355 -11.31 -20.75 -1.03
C CYS A 355 -11.45 -22.27 -0.91
N LEU A 356 -10.87 -23.02 -1.86
CA LEU A 356 -10.86 -24.49 -1.85
C LEU A 356 -10.03 -25.05 -0.71
N LEU A 357 -8.85 -24.48 -0.49
CA LEU A 357 -7.95 -24.88 0.58
C LEU A 357 -8.58 -24.70 1.96
N LEU A 358 -9.15 -23.53 2.23
CA LEU A 358 -9.75 -23.23 3.52
C LEU A 358 -11.03 -24.02 3.76
N PHE A 359 -11.81 -24.33 2.71
CA PHE A 359 -12.87 -25.32 2.81
C PHE A 359 -12.32 -26.71 3.17
N GLY A 360 -11.22 -27.14 2.52
CA GLY A 360 -10.56 -28.42 2.79
C GLY A 360 -10.01 -28.55 4.22
N ILE A 361 -9.73 -27.42 4.90
CA ILE A 361 -9.39 -27.37 6.33
C ILE A 361 -10.66 -27.34 7.17
N GLY A 362 -11.61 -26.46 6.82
CA GLY A 362 -12.78 -26.16 7.63
C GLY A 362 -13.76 -27.33 7.75
N ALA A 363 -14.07 -28.01 6.66
CA ALA A 363 -15.04 -29.09 6.65
C ALA A 363 -14.59 -30.29 7.52
N PRO A 364 -13.34 -30.81 7.38
CA PRO A 364 -12.86 -31.88 8.28
C PRO A 364 -12.77 -31.43 9.73
N LEU A 365 -12.36 -30.19 9.97
CA LEU A 365 -12.21 -29.63 11.31
C LEU A 365 -13.57 -29.51 12.00
N GLY A 366 -14.59 -29.00 11.29
CA GLY A 366 -15.95 -28.94 11.79
C GLY A 366 -16.52 -30.34 12.11
N ALA A 367 -16.24 -31.34 11.26
CA ALA A 367 -16.67 -32.73 11.49
C ALA A 367 -16.03 -33.39 12.71
N ILE A 368 -14.82 -32.92 13.12
CA ILE A 368 -14.10 -33.43 14.31
C ILE A 368 -14.62 -32.76 15.59
N ILE A 369 -14.95 -31.45 15.52
CA ILE A 369 -15.42 -30.67 16.67
C ILE A 369 -16.91 -30.99 16.91
N ARG A 370 -17.19 -32.02 17.72
CA ARG A 370 -18.55 -32.47 18.01
C ARG A 370 -19.19 -31.82 19.24
N LYS A 371 -18.42 -31.12 20.06
CA LYS A 371 -18.88 -30.52 21.33
C LYS A 371 -18.39 -29.07 21.43
N GLY A 372 -19.26 -28.17 21.86
CA GLY A 372 -18.86 -26.78 22.14
C GLY A 372 -19.78 -25.71 21.57
N GLY A 373 -20.95 -26.06 21.03
CA GLY A 373 -21.90 -25.10 20.46
C GLY A 373 -21.26 -24.26 19.35
N LEU A 374 -21.84 -23.11 19.03
CA LEU A 374 -21.35 -22.21 17.98
C LEU A 374 -20.00 -21.54 18.30
N GLY A 375 -19.57 -21.54 19.55
CA GLY A 375 -18.36 -20.84 19.98
C GLY A 375 -17.06 -21.50 19.52
N ALA A 376 -16.95 -22.82 19.63
CA ALA A 376 -15.74 -23.56 19.27
C ALA A 376 -15.42 -23.47 17.75
N PRO A 377 -16.37 -23.63 16.82
CA PRO A 377 -16.16 -23.40 15.38
C PRO A 377 -15.65 -22.01 15.04
N VAL A 378 -16.20 -20.98 15.70
CA VAL A 378 -15.78 -19.58 15.46
C VAL A 378 -14.34 -19.35 15.90
N VAL A 379 -13.97 -19.79 17.09
CA VAL A 379 -12.59 -19.63 17.62
C VAL A 379 -11.60 -20.35 16.70
N MET A 380 -11.90 -21.58 16.30
CA MET A 380 -11.03 -22.36 15.41
C MET A 380 -10.90 -21.72 14.04
N SER A 381 -11.99 -21.16 13.50
CA SER A 381 -11.92 -20.44 12.21
C SER A 381 -11.02 -19.20 12.30
N ILE A 382 -11.07 -18.46 13.40
CA ILE A 382 -10.21 -17.30 13.63
C ILE A 382 -8.73 -17.72 13.71
N ILE A 383 -8.42 -18.81 14.40
CA ILE A 383 -7.03 -19.31 14.52
C ILE A 383 -6.48 -19.69 13.14
N PHE A 384 -7.20 -20.51 12.36
CA PHE A 384 -6.73 -20.92 11.02
C PHE A 384 -6.69 -19.76 10.03
N LEU A 385 -7.60 -18.80 10.16
CA LEU A 385 -7.54 -17.55 9.42
C LEU A 385 -6.25 -16.78 9.70
N LEU A 386 -5.94 -16.58 10.98
CA LEU A 386 -4.73 -15.86 11.39
C LEU A 386 -3.47 -16.55 10.87
N ILE A 387 -3.41 -17.89 10.98
CA ILE A 387 -2.29 -18.66 10.42
C ILE A 387 -2.15 -18.43 8.91
N TYR A 388 -3.26 -18.57 8.15
CA TYR A 388 -3.25 -18.33 6.71
C TYR A 388 -2.82 -16.88 6.39
N HIS A 389 -3.40 -15.89 7.07
CA HIS A 389 -3.13 -14.48 6.84
C HIS A 389 -1.69 -14.10 7.14
N ILE A 390 -1.15 -14.57 8.28
CA ILE A 390 0.24 -14.31 8.67
C ILE A 390 1.20 -14.93 7.64
N LEU A 391 1.00 -16.21 7.30
CA LEU A 391 1.83 -16.88 6.30
C LEU A 391 1.79 -16.13 4.96
N SER A 392 0.58 -15.84 4.44
CA SER A 392 0.41 -15.14 3.17
C SER A 392 1.10 -13.77 3.18
N THR A 393 0.95 -13.00 4.27
CA THR A 393 1.52 -11.65 4.39
C THR A 393 3.04 -11.67 4.50
N VAL A 394 3.60 -12.60 5.27
CA VAL A 394 5.06 -12.73 5.46
C VAL A 394 5.73 -13.11 4.13
N PHE A 395 5.19 -14.13 3.44
CA PHE A 395 5.76 -14.55 2.16
C PHE A 395 5.57 -13.51 1.05
N GLU A 396 4.43 -12.83 1.01
CA GLU A 396 4.20 -11.72 0.08
C GLU A 396 5.20 -10.58 0.32
N LYS A 397 5.45 -10.22 1.59
CA LYS A 397 6.42 -9.18 1.94
C LYS A 397 7.83 -9.59 1.52
N SER A 398 8.23 -10.83 1.82
CA SER A 398 9.53 -11.36 1.39
C SER A 398 9.71 -11.35 -0.13
N ALA A 399 8.63 -11.59 -0.89
CA ALA A 399 8.68 -11.47 -2.35
C ALA A 399 8.78 -10.01 -2.82
N LYS A 400 8.10 -9.08 -2.16
CA LYS A 400 8.21 -7.63 -2.44
C LYS A 400 9.61 -7.10 -2.17
N ASP A 401 10.25 -7.60 -1.13
CA ASP A 401 11.62 -7.24 -0.75
C ASP A 401 12.68 -7.94 -1.64
N GLY A 402 12.26 -8.78 -2.60
CA GLY A 402 13.13 -9.47 -3.54
C GLY A 402 13.87 -10.68 -2.95
N ALA A 403 13.58 -11.07 -1.70
CA ALA A 403 14.25 -12.21 -1.06
C ALA A 403 13.84 -13.56 -1.66
N ILE A 404 12.61 -13.66 -2.16
CA ILE A 404 12.08 -14.85 -2.84
C ILE A 404 11.35 -14.47 -4.13
N THR A 405 11.21 -15.42 -5.05
CA THR A 405 10.50 -15.14 -6.30
C THR A 405 9.00 -14.90 -6.04
N PRO A 406 8.31 -14.07 -6.86
CA PRO A 406 6.89 -13.78 -6.71
C PRO A 406 6.00 -15.03 -6.70
N PHE A 407 6.40 -16.07 -7.44
CA PHE A 407 5.70 -17.36 -7.43
C PHE A 407 5.71 -17.98 -6.03
N TRP A 408 6.88 -18.20 -5.44
CA TRP A 408 7.00 -18.77 -4.11
C TRP A 408 6.36 -17.85 -3.05
N GLY A 409 6.50 -16.54 -3.18
CA GLY A 409 5.89 -15.57 -2.28
C GLY A 409 4.37 -15.71 -2.18
N MET A 410 3.70 -15.94 -3.29
CA MET A 410 2.24 -16.03 -3.32
C MET A 410 1.69 -17.44 -3.06
N TRP A 411 2.44 -18.50 -3.43
CA TRP A 411 1.98 -19.87 -3.33
C TRP A 411 2.41 -20.61 -2.07
N SER A 412 3.42 -20.12 -1.34
CA SER A 412 3.96 -20.80 -0.15
C SER A 412 2.92 -21.06 0.94
N ALA A 413 2.03 -20.09 1.22
CA ALA A 413 0.97 -20.29 2.20
C ALA A 413 0.04 -21.47 1.81
N ILE A 414 -0.28 -21.57 0.52
CA ILE A 414 -1.11 -22.67 -0.02
C ILE A 414 -0.36 -24.00 0.09
N PHE A 415 0.91 -24.05 -0.32
CA PHE A 415 1.71 -25.28 -0.25
C PHE A 415 1.94 -25.78 1.16
N ILE A 416 2.13 -24.88 2.13
CA ILE A 416 2.31 -25.23 3.55
C ILE A 416 0.99 -25.76 4.16
N LEU A 417 -0.14 -25.16 3.81
CA LEU A 417 -1.42 -25.53 4.40
C LEU A 417 -2.12 -26.71 3.68
N THR A 418 -1.75 -27.01 2.43
CA THR A 418 -2.31 -28.15 1.68
C THR A 418 -2.05 -29.50 2.36
N PRO A 419 -0.83 -29.85 2.80
CA PRO A 419 -0.58 -31.08 3.58
C PRO A 419 -1.43 -31.14 4.86
N LEU A 420 -1.62 -30.00 5.52
CA LEU A 420 -2.44 -29.91 6.72
C LEU A 420 -3.91 -30.19 6.38
N ALA A 421 -4.45 -29.63 5.32
CA ALA A 421 -5.80 -29.89 4.84
C ALA A 421 -6.01 -31.38 4.52
N LEU A 422 -5.06 -31.99 3.81
CA LEU A 422 -5.08 -33.42 3.49
C LEU A 422 -4.99 -34.30 4.77
N PHE A 423 -4.14 -33.95 5.70
CA PHE A 423 -4.00 -34.62 6.98
C PHE A 423 -5.31 -34.56 7.80
N LEU A 424 -5.93 -33.38 7.91
CA LEU A 424 -7.20 -33.21 8.60
C LEU A 424 -8.32 -34.01 7.94
N THR A 425 -8.37 -33.99 6.60
CA THR A 425 -9.35 -34.80 5.82
C THR A 425 -9.15 -36.28 6.05
N TYR A 426 -7.92 -36.79 6.06
CA TYR A 426 -7.60 -38.17 6.34
C TYR A 426 -8.02 -38.56 7.77
N LYS A 427 -7.64 -37.77 8.75
CA LYS A 427 -7.97 -38.02 10.16
C LYS A 427 -9.48 -37.98 10.45
N SER A 428 -10.21 -37.06 9.83
CA SER A 428 -11.65 -36.94 9.99
C SER A 428 -12.41 -38.10 9.36
N THR A 429 -11.82 -38.75 8.33
CA THR A 429 -12.42 -39.96 7.74
C THR A 429 -12.18 -41.24 8.56
N THR A 430 -11.09 -41.28 9.34
CA THR A 430 -10.72 -42.45 10.17
C THR A 430 -11.26 -42.36 11.59
N ASP A 431 -12.21 -41.45 11.88
CA ASP A 431 -12.83 -41.21 13.21
C ASP A 431 -11.85 -41.18 14.40
N SER A 432 -10.62 -40.76 14.16
CA SER A 432 -9.64 -40.60 15.24
C SER A 432 -9.95 -39.33 16.05
N ALA A 433 -10.06 -39.49 17.35
CA ALA A 433 -10.31 -38.41 18.32
C ALA A 433 -9.12 -37.46 18.44
N LEU A 434 -9.01 -36.52 17.48
CA LEU A 434 -7.94 -35.52 17.45
C LEU A 434 -7.98 -34.50 18.60
N PHE A 435 -9.17 -34.29 19.19
CA PHE A 435 -9.37 -33.35 20.30
C PHE A 435 -9.83 -34.05 21.59
N ASP A 436 -9.63 -35.37 21.70
CA ASP A 436 -9.86 -36.09 22.94
C ASP A 436 -8.66 -35.87 23.88
N LEU A 437 -8.80 -34.85 24.73
CA LEU A 437 -7.78 -34.46 25.70
C LEU A 437 -7.36 -35.62 26.59
N ASP A 438 -8.24 -36.60 26.80
CA ASP A 438 -7.96 -37.74 27.66
C ASP A 438 -6.98 -38.72 27.02
N GLN A 439 -7.07 -38.93 25.69
CA GLN A 439 -6.06 -39.72 24.97
C GLN A 439 -4.68 -39.06 24.95
N TYR A 440 -4.65 -37.73 24.79
CA TYR A 440 -3.38 -37.00 24.85
C TYR A 440 -2.79 -36.99 26.26
N LYS A 441 -3.62 -36.89 27.31
CA LYS A 441 -3.15 -37.03 28.72
C LYS A 441 -2.55 -38.42 28.98
N ILE A 442 -3.24 -39.48 28.51
CA ILE A 442 -2.75 -40.86 28.64
C ILE A 442 -1.41 -41.05 27.92
N LYS A 443 -1.30 -40.56 26.65
CA LYS A 443 -0.03 -40.62 25.91
C LYS A 443 1.07 -39.77 26.54
N ALA A 444 0.75 -38.58 27.04
CA ALA A 444 1.69 -37.72 27.75
C ALA A 444 2.15 -38.37 29.06
N GLN A 445 1.25 -39.01 29.82
CA GLN A 445 1.60 -39.76 31.02
C GLN A 445 2.52 -40.93 30.68
N LEU A 446 2.23 -41.71 29.66
CA LEU A 446 3.10 -42.81 29.23
C LEU A 446 4.50 -42.30 28.82
N LEU A 447 4.57 -41.17 28.14
CA LEU A 447 5.84 -40.54 27.77
C LEU A 447 6.62 -40.03 28.98
N ILE A 448 5.93 -39.42 29.94
CA ILE A 448 6.52 -38.96 31.22
C ILE A 448 7.00 -40.15 32.03
N ASP A 449 6.24 -41.22 32.12
CA ASP A 449 6.61 -42.42 32.83
C ASP A 449 7.78 -43.14 32.15
N TRP A 450 7.81 -43.23 30.83
CA TRP A 450 8.97 -43.73 30.07
C TRP A 450 10.24 -42.92 30.32
N VAL A 451 10.14 -41.58 30.33
CA VAL A 451 11.27 -40.69 30.63
C VAL A 451 11.74 -40.87 32.09
N LYS A 452 10.80 -40.99 33.04
CA LYS A 452 11.10 -41.24 34.44
C LYS A 452 11.80 -42.57 34.65
N ASP A 453 11.38 -43.63 33.99
CA ASP A 453 12.01 -44.95 34.08
C ASP A 453 13.42 -44.94 33.46
N LYS A 454 13.61 -44.26 32.32
CA LYS A 454 14.94 -44.06 31.72
C LYS A 454 15.89 -43.26 32.62
N LEU A 455 15.37 -42.22 33.31
CA LEU A 455 16.13 -41.43 34.26
C LEU A 455 16.44 -42.18 35.55
N LYS A 456 15.54 -43.08 36.04
CA LYS A 456 15.79 -43.97 37.17
C LYS A 456 16.82 -45.07 36.87
N LEU A 457 16.82 -45.60 35.63
CA LEU A 457 17.82 -46.56 35.18
C LEU A 457 19.22 -45.91 35.10
N ASN A 458 19.31 -44.64 34.70
CA ASN A 458 20.58 -43.93 34.67
C ASN A 458 21.12 -43.58 36.09
N LYS A 459 20.23 -43.43 37.08
CA LYS A 459 20.66 -43.27 38.50
C LYS A 459 21.12 -44.59 39.19
N LYS A 460 20.65 -45.76 38.69
CA LYS A 460 21.15 -47.07 39.17
C LYS A 460 22.44 -47.54 38.49
N ALA A 461 22.83 -46.92 37.39
CA ALA A 461 24.05 -47.23 36.66
C ALA A 461 25.27 -46.36 37.07
N VAL A 462 25.08 -45.41 37.98
CA VAL A 462 26.11 -44.47 38.47
C VAL A 462 26.30 -44.58 40.00
N GLY A 463 25.63 -45.55 40.65
CA GLY A 463 25.82 -45.90 42.09
C GLY A 463 26.49 -47.30 42.16
#